data_7b05740136e12feffd5813d1b19e6fb7
#
_entry.id   7b05740136e12feffd5813d1b19e6fb7
#
_cell.length_a   1.000
_cell.length_b   1.000
_cell.length_c   1.000
_cell.angle_alpha   90.00
_cell.angle_beta   90.00
_cell.angle_gamma   90.00
#
_symmetry.space_group_name_H-M   'P 1'
#
loop_
_entity.id
_entity.type
_entity.pdbx_description
1 polymer ?
#
loop_
_entity_poly.entity_id
_entity_poly.type
_entity_poly.pdbx_seq_one_letter_code
_entity_poly.pdbx_strand_id
1 'polypeptide(L)'
;MAHRTLSEEGLAVLCSAIKTNEQTAEQAGSAVTQLSQAMRQGFQEIEDALNDFPTATPFSIPADTSLWTLDSEETTAYKYHHDITVEGVTAYDVAIVTVSRESIGATRLCGLCPQNETLAGKIRLRAKSVPTSSIAAEYYVCPGKEESEEETT
;
A
#
# COMPACT_ATOMS: atom_id res chain seq x y z
N MET A 1 -58.23 39.11 36.46
CA MET A 1 -57.04 38.58 35.79
C MET A 1 -56.84 39.36 34.50
N ALA A 2 -55.74 40.13 34.38
CA ALA A 2 -55.46 40.93 33.17
C ALA A 2 -54.79 40.00 32.12
N HIS A 3 -55.48 39.71 31.02
CA HIS A 3 -54.85 39.09 29.88
C HIS A 3 -53.86 40.07 29.25
N ARG A 4 -52.59 39.79 29.37
CA ARG A 4 -51.56 40.49 28.57
C ARG A 4 -51.59 39.91 27.17
N THR A 5 -52.20 40.64 26.26
CA THR A 5 -52.06 40.41 24.81
C THR A 5 -50.73 40.94 24.35
N LEU A 6 -49.95 40.16 23.61
CA LEU A 6 -48.77 40.62 22.92
C LEU A 6 -49.19 41.73 21.90
N SER A 7 -48.43 42.82 21.83
CA SER A 7 -48.62 43.81 20.80
C SER A 7 -48.25 43.26 19.42
N GLU A 8 -48.77 43.81 18.33
CA GLU A 8 -48.42 43.38 16.96
C GLU A 8 -46.91 43.40 16.70
N GLU A 9 -46.21 44.42 17.25
CA GLU A 9 -44.75 44.50 17.20
C GLU A 9 -44.06 43.36 17.98
N GLY A 10 -44.53 43.01 19.14
CA GLY A 10 -44.02 41.89 19.89
C GLY A 10 -44.20 40.54 19.21
N LEU A 11 -45.32 40.38 18.48
CA LEU A 11 -45.59 39.19 17.69
C LEU A 11 -44.65 39.10 16.48
N ALA A 12 -44.43 40.24 15.80
CA ALA A 12 -43.49 40.29 14.65
C ALA A 12 -42.04 39.95 15.06
N VAL A 13 -41.57 40.46 16.18
CA VAL A 13 -40.24 40.13 16.74
C VAL A 13 -40.13 38.66 17.06
N LEU A 14 -41.17 38.04 17.67
CA LEU A 14 -41.19 36.63 18.00
C LEU A 14 -41.15 35.75 16.73
N CYS A 15 -41.96 36.10 15.71
CA CYS A 15 -41.95 35.38 14.44
C CYS A 15 -40.58 35.47 13.72
N SER A 16 -39.94 36.65 13.77
CA SER A 16 -38.60 36.82 13.20
C SER A 16 -37.57 35.96 13.92
N ALA A 17 -37.59 35.91 15.25
CA ALA A 17 -36.69 35.10 16.06
C ALA A 17 -36.89 33.59 15.80
N ILE A 18 -38.13 33.13 15.64
CA ILE A 18 -38.43 31.75 15.29
C ILE A 18 -37.86 31.36 13.93
N LYS A 19 -38.06 32.19 12.91
CA LYS A 19 -37.51 31.97 11.56
C LYS A 19 -35.97 31.91 11.57
N THR A 20 -35.32 32.80 12.33
CA THR A 20 -33.87 32.81 12.48
C THR A 20 -33.38 31.50 13.14
N ASN A 21 -34.07 31.03 14.17
CA ASN A 21 -33.74 29.78 14.83
C ASN A 21 -33.94 28.55 13.91
N GLU A 22 -34.99 28.53 13.12
CA GLU A 22 -35.23 27.47 12.13
C GLU A 22 -34.10 27.43 11.10
N GLN A 23 -33.72 28.58 10.52
CA GLN A 23 -32.60 28.67 9.58
C GLN A 23 -31.28 28.22 10.20
N THR A 24 -31.02 28.61 11.44
CA THR A 24 -29.81 28.17 12.17
C THR A 24 -29.80 26.65 12.41
N ALA A 25 -30.94 26.06 12.75
CA ALA A 25 -31.09 24.62 12.94
C ALA A 25 -30.89 23.84 11.63
N GLU A 26 -31.40 24.36 10.50
CA GLU A 26 -31.19 23.76 9.18
C GLU A 26 -29.72 23.81 8.76
N GLN A 27 -29.05 24.97 8.99
CA GLN A 27 -27.61 25.10 8.73
C GLN A 27 -26.77 24.17 9.57
N ALA A 28 -27.09 24.02 10.86
CA ALA A 28 -26.41 23.10 11.74
C ALA A 28 -26.62 21.63 11.28
N GLY A 29 -27.84 21.26 10.90
CA GLY A 29 -28.15 19.94 10.35
C GLY A 29 -27.37 19.63 9.06
N SER A 30 -27.26 20.62 8.17
CA SER A 30 -26.44 20.50 6.94
C SER A 30 -24.96 20.32 7.25
N ALA A 31 -24.41 21.10 8.19
CA ALA A 31 -23.01 21.01 8.61
C ALA A 31 -22.68 19.64 9.24
N VAL A 32 -23.59 19.11 10.08
CA VAL A 32 -23.43 17.76 10.66
C VAL A 32 -23.44 16.68 9.57
N THR A 33 -24.30 16.82 8.58
CA THR A 33 -24.35 15.87 7.45
C THR A 33 -23.07 15.89 6.64
N GLN A 34 -22.56 17.09 6.31
CA GLN A 34 -21.29 17.26 5.59
C GLN A 34 -20.11 16.69 6.38
N LEU A 35 -20.05 16.96 7.68
CA LEU A 35 -19.00 16.41 8.55
C LEU A 35 -19.05 14.87 8.57
N SER A 36 -20.25 14.31 8.69
CA SER A 36 -20.42 12.84 8.68
C SER A 36 -19.97 12.21 7.36
N GLN A 37 -20.21 12.87 6.23
CA GLN A 37 -19.76 12.42 4.92
C GLN A 37 -18.23 12.52 4.79
N ALA A 38 -17.63 13.62 5.22
CA ALA A 38 -16.19 13.81 5.21
C ALA A 38 -15.47 12.77 6.10
N MET A 39 -16.02 12.48 7.28
CA MET A 39 -15.50 11.42 8.15
C MET A 39 -15.55 10.04 7.49
N ARG A 40 -16.67 9.69 6.84
CA ARG A 40 -16.78 8.40 6.13
C ARG A 40 -15.78 8.29 5.00
N GLN A 41 -15.58 9.36 4.21
CA GLN A 41 -14.56 9.38 3.17
C GLN A 41 -13.16 9.20 3.74
N GLY A 42 -12.81 9.92 4.81
CA GLY A 42 -11.52 9.76 5.47
C GLY A 42 -11.28 8.35 6.04
N PHE A 43 -12.31 7.71 6.60
CA PHE A 43 -12.20 6.33 7.03
C PHE A 43 -12.00 5.36 5.85
N GLN A 44 -12.70 5.58 4.73
CA GLN A 44 -12.53 4.76 3.54
C GLN A 44 -11.12 4.90 2.96
N GLU A 45 -10.58 6.12 2.88
CA GLU A 45 -9.22 6.38 2.41
C GLU A 45 -8.17 5.69 3.30
N ILE A 46 -8.38 5.68 4.62
CA ILE A 46 -7.51 4.97 5.56
C ILE A 46 -7.62 3.45 5.38
N GLU A 47 -8.82 2.92 5.19
CA GLU A 47 -9.06 1.49 4.98
C GLU A 47 -8.42 1.03 3.67
N ASP A 48 -8.57 1.80 2.60
CA ASP A 48 -7.95 1.54 1.30
C ASP A 48 -6.41 1.59 1.42
N ALA A 49 -5.86 2.59 2.11
CA ALA A 49 -4.42 2.69 2.36
C ALA A 49 -3.87 1.54 3.21
N LEU A 50 -4.64 1.04 4.18
CA LEU A 50 -4.27 -0.13 4.98
C LEU A 50 -4.29 -1.43 4.16
N ASN A 51 -5.24 -1.56 3.24
CA ASN A 51 -5.32 -2.71 2.35
C ASN A 51 -4.22 -2.73 1.28
N ASP A 52 -3.62 -1.57 1.00
CA ASP A 52 -2.51 -1.41 0.04
C ASP A 52 -1.13 -1.70 0.67
N PHE A 53 -1.09 -2.01 1.97
CA PHE A 53 0.17 -2.43 2.61
C PHE A 53 0.63 -3.78 2.06
N PRO A 54 1.89 -3.89 1.61
CA PRO A 54 2.42 -5.12 1.06
C PRO A 54 2.35 -6.26 2.08
N THR A 55 1.72 -7.36 1.68
CA THR A 55 1.59 -8.56 2.52
C THR A 55 2.74 -9.51 2.23
N ALA A 56 3.29 -10.12 3.30
CA ALA A 56 4.31 -11.16 3.18
C ALA A 56 3.76 -12.38 2.44
N THR A 57 4.43 -12.79 1.37
CA THR A 57 4.11 -14.02 0.64
C THR A 57 5.23 -15.04 0.85
N PRO A 58 4.95 -16.15 1.55
CA PRO A 58 5.94 -17.18 1.78
C PRO A 58 6.24 -17.97 0.50
N PHE A 59 7.51 -18.31 0.30
CA PHE A 59 7.96 -19.14 -0.80
C PHE A 59 9.22 -19.91 -0.42
N SER A 60 9.70 -20.74 -1.34
CA SER A 60 10.92 -21.52 -1.16
C SER A 60 11.88 -21.29 -2.33
N ILE A 61 13.10 -20.89 -2.03
CA ILE A 61 14.18 -20.81 -3.01
C ILE A 61 14.71 -22.25 -3.23
N PRO A 62 14.65 -22.77 -4.46
CA PRO A 62 14.95 -24.17 -4.72
C PRO A 62 16.45 -24.47 -4.67
N ALA A 63 16.79 -25.69 -4.28
CA ALA A 63 18.13 -26.27 -4.39
C ALA A 63 18.35 -27.01 -5.74
N ASP A 64 17.32 -27.11 -6.56
CA ASP A 64 17.39 -27.76 -7.86
C ASP A 64 18.16 -26.92 -8.88
N THR A 65 19.28 -27.44 -9.34
CA THR A 65 20.17 -26.77 -10.29
C THR A 65 19.49 -26.47 -11.63
N SER A 66 18.46 -27.24 -12.02
CA SER A 66 17.73 -27.02 -13.27
C SER A 66 16.86 -25.76 -13.26
N LEU A 67 16.57 -25.23 -12.05
CA LEU A 67 15.78 -24.02 -11.85
C LEU A 67 16.63 -22.74 -11.75
N TRP A 68 17.96 -22.91 -11.84
CA TRP A 68 18.91 -21.79 -11.81
C TRP A 68 19.57 -21.65 -13.18
N THR A 69 19.68 -20.44 -13.64
CA THR A 69 20.36 -20.10 -14.89
C THR A 69 21.70 -19.46 -14.60
N LEU A 70 22.74 -19.93 -15.27
CA LEU A 70 24.06 -19.28 -15.25
C LEU A 70 24.03 -18.11 -16.24
N ASP A 71 24.29 -16.93 -15.73
CA ASP A 71 24.46 -15.70 -16.50
C ASP A 71 25.97 -15.45 -16.66
N SER A 72 26.54 -15.84 -17.79
CA SER A 72 27.98 -15.72 -18.07
C SER A 72 28.41 -14.27 -18.30
N GLU A 73 27.47 -13.40 -18.67
CA GLU A 73 27.72 -11.99 -18.96
C GLU A 73 27.62 -11.09 -17.72
N GLU A 74 27.08 -11.66 -16.64
CA GLU A 74 26.99 -10.95 -15.36
C GLU A 74 28.41 -10.61 -14.85
N THR A 75 28.66 -9.34 -14.59
CA THR A 75 29.96 -8.82 -14.18
C THR A 75 30.24 -9.00 -12.69
N THR A 76 29.20 -9.19 -11.88
CA THR A 76 29.33 -9.43 -10.44
C THR A 76 29.69 -10.88 -10.13
N ALA A 77 29.93 -11.16 -8.85
CA ALA A 77 30.15 -12.54 -8.39
C ALA A 77 28.86 -13.37 -8.35
N TYR A 78 27.67 -12.78 -8.55
CA TYR A 78 26.37 -13.40 -8.42
C TYR A 78 25.84 -13.90 -9.77
N LYS A 79 26.53 -14.84 -10.37
CA LYS A 79 26.32 -15.31 -11.76
C LYS A 79 25.12 -16.24 -11.95
N TYR A 80 24.62 -16.83 -10.86
CA TYR A 80 23.42 -17.68 -10.95
C TYR A 80 22.19 -16.86 -10.64
N HIS A 81 21.12 -17.01 -11.41
CA HIS A 81 19.83 -16.41 -11.11
C HIS A 81 18.69 -17.42 -11.13
N HIS A 82 17.68 -17.16 -10.32
CA HIS A 82 16.40 -17.85 -10.27
C HIS A 82 15.27 -16.82 -10.30
N ASP A 83 14.32 -17.02 -11.21
CA ASP A 83 13.18 -16.14 -11.38
C ASP A 83 11.95 -16.74 -10.67
N ILE A 84 11.36 -15.98 -9.78
CA ILE A 84 10.09 -16.29 -9.11
C ILE A 84 8.99 -15.60 -9.89
N THR A 85 8.00 -16.34 -10.39
CA THR A 85 6.83 -15.76 -11.06
C THR A 85 5.93 -15.11 -10.02
N VAL A 86 5.65 -13.82 -10.18
CA VAL A 86 4.76 -13.03 -9.31
C VAL A 86 3.87 -12.19 -10.20
N GLU A 87 2.59 -12.54 -10.21
CA GLU A 87 1.62 -11.85 -11.05
C GLU A 87 1.49 -10.37 -10.63
N GLY A 88 1.42 -9.47 -11.61
CA GLY A 88 1.24 -8.04 -11.40
C GLY A 88 2.51 -7.26 -11.07
N VAL A 89 3.64 -7.92 -10.82
CA VAL A 89 4.91 -7.23 -10.57
C VAL A 89 5.42 -6.57 -11.85
N THR A 90 5.88 -5.35 -11.73
CA THR A 90 6.51 -4.56 -12.80
C THR A 90 7.99 -4.34 -12.54
N ALA A 91 8.72 -3.83 -13.53
CA ALA A 91 10.13 -3.48 -13.38
C ALA A 91 10.35 -2.23 -12.48
N TYR A 92 9.31 -1.49 -12.20
CA TYR A 92 9.35 -0.29 -11.34
C TYR A 92 9.09 -0.61 -9.87
N ASP A 93 8.55 -1.79 -9.58
CA ASP A 93 8.25 -2.19 -8.21
C ASP A 93 9.54 -2.51 -7.44
N VAL A 94 9.45 -2.45 -6.13
CA VAL A 94 10.53 -2.86 -5.24
C VAL A 94 10.10 -4.14 -4.51
N ALA A 95 10.82 -5.23 -4.73
CA ALA A 95 10.62 -6.44 -3.95
C ALA A 95 11.64 -6.50 -2.81
N ILE A 96 11.15 -6.86 -1.62
CA ILE A 96 11.96 -7.13 -0.44
C ILE A 96 11.85 -8.62 -0.16
N VAL A 97 12.97 -9.34 -0.21
CA VAL A 97 13.02 -10.77 0.09
C VAL A 97 13.72 -11.00 1.43
N THR A 98 13.01 -11.61 2.36
CA THR A 98 13.50 -11.98 3.68
C THR A 98 13.65 -13.49 3.80
N VAL A 99 14.78 -13.93 4.32
CA VAL A 99 15.07 -15.35 4.50
C VAL A 99 14.76 -15.78 5.94
N SER A 100 14.15 -16.93 6.12
CA SER A 100 13.87 -17.46 7.45
C SER A 100 15.16 -17.70 8.24
N ARG A 101 15.08 -17.55 9.55
CA ARG A 101 16.23 -17.71 10.46
C ARG A 101 16.91 -19.05 10.31
N GLU A 102 16.14 -20.11 10.11
CA GLU A 102 16.63 -21.48 9.97
C GLU A 102 17.42 -21.66 8.66
N SER A 103 17.14 -20.84 7.64
CA SER A 103 17.76 -20.92 6.31
C SER A 103 19.00 -20.05 6.14
N ILE A 104 19.37 -19.23 7.15
CA ILE A 104 20.53 -18.32 7.07
C ILE A 104 21.83 -19.05 6.73
N GLY A 105 22.01 -20.28 7.26
CA GLY A 105 23.18 -21.11 6.96
C GLY A 105 23.29 -21.43 5.47
N ALA A 106 22.22 -21.93 4.87
CA ALA A 106 22.15 -22.24 3.44
C ALA A 106 22.36 -21.00 2.57
N THR A 107 21.77 -19.88 2.98
CA THR A 107 21.90 -18.58 2.29
C THR A 107 23.35 -18.11 2.22
N ARG A 108 24.08 -18.24 3.32
CA ARG A 108 25.50 -17.90 3.38
C ARG A 108 26.36 -18.82 2.53
N LEU A 109 26.06 -20.12 2.51
CA LEU A 109 26.82 -21.11 1.74
C LEU A 109 26.70 -20.87 0.24
N CYS A 110 25.52 -20.58 -0.28
CA CYS A 110 25.34 -20.28 -1.71
C CYS A 110 25.73 -18.85 -2.07
N GLY A 111 25.91 -17.97 -1.07
CA GLY A 111 26.18 -16.55 -1.28
C GLY A 111 25.02 -15.88 -1.99
N LEU A 112 23.80 -16.01 -1.46
CA LEU A 112 22.62 -15.32 -2.00
C LEU A 112 22.87 -13.81 -2.00
N CYS A 113 22.54 -13.14 -3.11
CA CYS A 113 22.64 -11.68 -3.20
C CYS A 113 21.60 -11.04 -2.26
N PRO A 114 22.00 -10.04 -1.45
CA PRO A 114 21.06 -9.33 -0.59
C PRO A 114 20.08 -8.44 -1.38
N GLN A 115 20.42 -8.15 -2.64
CA GLN A 115 19.56 -7.39 -3.56
C GLN A 115 18.88 -8.36 -4.53
N ASN A 116 17.65 -8.07 -4.88
CA ASN A 116 16.89 -8.74 -5.91
C ASN A 116 16.46 -7.72 -6.98
N GLU A 117 16.06 -8.20 -8.12
CA GLU A 117 15.61 -7.40 -9.25
C GLU A 117 14.13 -7.70 -9.49
N THR A 118 13.34 -6.67 -9.74
CA THR A 118 11.97 -6.80 -10.23
C THR A 118 11.96 -6.66 -11.75
N LEU A 119 11.22 -7.55 -12.39
CA LEU A 119 11.02 -7.58 -13.82
C LEU A 119 9.54 -7.78 -14.10
N ALA A 120 9.09 -7.57 -15.31
CA ALA A 120 7.69 -7.79 -15.66
C ALA A 120 7.24 -9.23 -15.32
N GLY A 121 6.32 -9.36 -14.34
CA GLY A 121 5.76 -10.64 -13.90
C GLY A 121 6.67 -11.50 -13.04
N LYS A 122 7.82 -11.01 -12.55
CA LYS A 122 8.75 -11.85 -11.78
C LYS A 122 9.73 -11.07 -10.89
N ILE A 123 10.20 -11.76 -9.86
CA ILE A 123 11.31 -11.31 -9.03
C ILE A 123 12.51 -12.21 -9.32
N ARG A 124 13.66 -11.61 -9.62
CA ARG A 124 14.91 -12.31 -9.88
C ARG A 124 15.80 -12.30 -8.65
N LEU A 125 16.16 -13.47 -8.19
CA LEU A 125 17.17 -13.69 -7.16
C LEU A 125 18.49 -14.06 -7.81
N ARG A 126 19.61 -13.60 -7.23
CA ARG A 126 20.95 -13.94 -7.69
C ARG A 126 21.75 -14.60 -6.58
N ALA A 127 22.67 -15.51 -6.95
CA ALA A 127 23.56 -16.18 -6.01
C ALA A 127 24.94 -16.43 -6.66
N LYS A 128 25.95 -16.66 -5.81
CA LYS A 128 27.31 -17.05 -6.27
C LYS A 128 27.35 -18.49 -6.74
N SER A 129 26.54 -19.37 -6.12
CA SER A 129 26.36 -20.77 -6.48
C SER A 129 24.92 -21.18 -6.22
N VAL A 130 24.50 -22.27 -6.86
CA VAL A 130 23.18 -22.85 -6.58
C VAL A 130 23.11 -23.33 -5.14
N PRO A 131 22.03 -23.07 -4.38
CA PRO A 131 21.84 -23.59 -3.03
C PRO A 131 21.90 -25.12 -2.99
N THR A 132 22.50 -25.68 -1.96
CA THR A 132 22.56 -27.14 -1.74
C THR A 132 21.37 -27.69 -0.96
N SER A 133 20.60 -26.80 -0.36
CA SER A 133 19.33 -27.10 0.32
C SER A 133 18.34 -26.00 0.07
N SER A 134 17.06 -26.33 0.13
CA SER A 134 15.98 -25.36 -0.04
C SER A 134 16.04 -24.28 1.04
N ILE A 135 15.76 -23.03 0.66
CA ILE A 135 15.80 -21.86 1.54
C ILE A 135 14.37 -21.34 1.70
N ALA A 136 13.84 -21.41 2.92
CA ALA A 136 12.55 -20.80 3.22
C ALA A 136 12.69 -19.28 3.29
N ALA A 137 11.82 -18.58 2.59
CA ALA A 137 11.82 -17.12 2.48
C ALA A 137 10.40 -16.58 2.33
N GLU A 138 10.27 -15.28 2.43
CA GLU A 138 9.07 -14.52 2.12
C GLU A 138 9.44 -13.28 1.32
N TYR A 139 8.52 -12.81 0.49
CA TYR A 139 8.71 -11.56 -0.22
C TYR A 139 7.56 -10.59 0.03
N TYR A 140 7.86 -9.32 -0.10
CA TYR A 140 6.93 -8.20 -0.12
C TYR A 140 7.16 -7.43 -1.41
N VAL A 141 6.09 -6.99 -2.05
CA VAL A 141 6.18 -6.13 -3.24
C VAL A 141 5.63 -4.76 -2.88
N CYS A 142 6.47 -3.76 -2.97
CA CYS A 142 6.08 -2.36 -2.82
C CYS A 142 5.88 -1.77 -4.21
N PRO A 143 4.67 -1.27 -4.55
CA PRO A 143 4.43 -0.66 -5.84
C PRO A 143 5.37 0.52 -6.09
N GLY A 144 6.05 0.50 -7.23
CA GLY A 144 6.84 1.61 -7.73
C GLY A 144 6.01 2.53 -8.60
N LYS A 145 6.49 3.75 -8.79
CA LYS A 145 5.89 4.69 -9.75
C LYS A 145 6.71 4.65 -11.04
N GLU A 146 6.03 4.50 -12.17
CA GLU A 146 6.62 4.91 -13.44
C GLU A 146 7.00 6.39 -13.35
N GLU A 147 8.28 6.70 -13.52
CA GLU A 147 8.66 8.10 -13.74
C GLU A 147 8.03 8.50 -15.07
N SER A 148 6.93 9.27 -15.01
CA SER A 148 6.44 9.97 -16.17
C SER A 148 7.56 10.90 -16.62
N GLU A 149 8.12 10.66 -17.81
CA GLU A 149 9.02 11.61 -18.45
C GLU A 149 8.29 12.95 -18.53
N GLU A 150 8.61 13.87 -17.61
CA GLU A 150 8.23 15.25 -17.77
C GLU A 150 8.94 15.76 -19.02
N GLU A 151 8.15 15.89 -20.08
CA GLU A 151 8.52 16.51 -21.33
C GLU A 151 9.02 17.92 -21.02
N THR A 152 10.35 18.06 -20.91
CA THR A 152 11.00 19.37 -20.80
C THR A 152 10.88 20.07 -22.15
N THR A 153 9.87 20.93 -22.25
CA THR A 153 9.70 21.84 -23.40
C THR A 153 10.50 23.12 -23.17
#